data_bb434e3c9716581c2cfbeceb417481cb
#
_entry.id   bb434e3c9716581c2cfbeceb417481cb
#
_cell.length_a   1.000
_cell.length_b   1.000
_cell.length_c   1.000
_cell.angle_alpha   90.00
_cell.angle_beta   90.00
_cell.angle_gamma   90.00
#
_symmetry.space_group_name_H-M   'P 1'
#
loop_
_entity.id
_entity.type
_entity.pdbx_description
1 polymer ?
#
loop_
_entity_poly.entity_id
_entity_poly.type
_entity_poly.pdbx_seq_one_letter_code
_entity_poly.pdbx_strand_id
1 'polypeptide(L)'
;MILEILSMLLVSLLGVIINVYLFIRFATSKKRPFSSFHKLCLFKTVPNITICSIFSFYAVPLSIFQMTLETVPRVQNLVLSQILGGIAYPLGPFIQICMAINRFIVLFFPFAKMKFEFIPITNISILLCILLASCPVIVSVYTSCYLVYDPSILVFLPELEECVANLLLR
;
A
#
# COMPACT_ATOMS: atom_id res chain seq x y z
N MET A 1 -4.06 -23.27 10.52
CA MET A 1 -3.72 -23.06 9.10
C MET A 1 -4.93 -22.87 8.18
N ILE A 2 -5.84 -23.88 7.97
CA ILE A 2 -7.02 -23.71 7.07
C ILE A 2 -7.93 -22.55 7.51
N LEU A 3 -8.21 -22.42 8.79
CA LEU A 3 -9.05 -21.34 9.33
C LEU A 3 -8.41 -19.95 9.10
N GLU A 4 -7.11 -19.85 9.25
CA GLU A 4 -6.34 -18.61 9.00
C GLU A 4 -6.39 -18.22 7.54
N ILE A 5 -6.18 -19.17 6.62
CA ILE A 5 -6.27 -18.94 5.18
C ILE A 5 -7.69 -18.51 4.78
N LEU A 6 -8.72 -19.17 5.34
CA LEU A 6 -10.11 -18.83 5.07
C LEU A 6 -10.47 -17.44 5.58
N SER A 7 -10.02 -17.10 6.80
CA SER A 7 -10.23 -15.75 7.36
C SER A 7 -9.52 -14.68 6.53
N MET A 8 -8.28 -14.94 6.08
CA MET A 8 -7.52 -14.04 5.21
C MET A 8 -8.22 -13.83 3.87
N LEU A 9 -8.74 -14.91 3.27
CA LEU A 9 -9.52 -14.83 2.02
C LEU A 9 -10.77 -13.97 2.20
N LEU A 10 -11.55 -14.22 3.24
CA LEU A 10 -12.81 -13.53 3.49
C LEU A 10 -12.58 -12.03 3.73
N VAL A 11 -11.64 -11.69 4.60
CA VAL A 11 -11.30 -10.29 4.91
C VAL A 11 -10.75 -9.57 3.69
N SER A 12 -9.87 -10.20 2.90
CA SER A 12 -9.30 -9.57 1.72
C SER A 12 -10.32 -9.39 0.59
N LEU A 13 -11.20 -10.36 0.34
CA LEU A 13 -12.29 -10.21 -0.66
C LEU A 13 -13.27 -9.11 -0.26
N LEU A 14 -13.72 -9.08 1.00
CA LEU A 14 -14.56 -7.98 1.49
C LEU A 14 -13.83 -6.64 1.36
N GLY A 15 -12.54 -6.60 1.66
CA GLY A 15 -11.70 -5.43 1.51
C GLY A 15 -11.65 -4.93 0.07
N VAL A 16 -11.48 -5.83 -0.92
CA VAL A 16 -11.52 -5.46 -2.35
C VAL A 16 -12.89 -4.87 -2.69
N ILE A 17 -13.98 -5.57 -2.39
CA ILE A 17 -15.33 -5.14 -2.75
C ILE A 17 -15.65 -3.75 -2.17
N ILE A 18 -15.41 -3.55 -0.88
CA ILE A 18 -15.70 -2.27 -0.20
C ILE A 18 -14.84 -1.15 -0.77
N ASN A 19 -13.53 -1.36 -0.94
CA ASN A 19 -12.63 -0.30 -1.42
C ASN A 19 -12.87 0.03 -2.90
N VAL A 20 -13.20 -0.95 -3.75
CA VAL A 20 -13.59 -0.71 -5.15
C VAL A 20 -14.90 0.07 -5.20
N TYR A 21 -15.91 -0.31 -4.40
CA TYR A 21 -17.16 0.44 -4.31
C TYR A 21 -16.91 1.89 -3.88
N LEU A 22 -16.10 2.13 -2.85
CA LEU A 22 -15.74 3.46 -2.39
C LEU A 22 -14.99 4.25 -3.45
N PHE A 23 -14.04 3.61 -4.15
CA PHE A 23 -13.29 4.24 -5.24
C PHE A 23 -14.24 4.73 -6.33
N ILE A 24 -15.13 3.86 -6.82
CA ILE A 24 -16.12 4.23 -7.84
C ILE A 24 -17.02 5.36 -7.35
N ARG A 25 -17.53 5.28 -6.12
CA ARG A 25 -18.42 6.30 -5.54
C ARG A 25 -17.72 7.65 -5.42
N PHE A 26 -16.45 7.68 -4.99
CA PHE A 26 -15.68 8.92 -4.91
C PHE A 26 -15.32 9.45 -6.30
N ALA A 27 -14.93 8.59 -7.25
CA ALA A 27 -14.58 8.99 -8.61
C ALA A 27 -15.76 9.52 -9.40
N THR A 28 -16.97 8.96 -9.21
CA THR A 28 -18.20 9.36 -9.91
C THR A 28 -18.96 10.48 -9.23
N SER A 29 -18.47 11.00 -8.10
CA SER A 29 -19.12 12.10 -7.39
C SER A 29 -19.25 13.33 -8.29
N LYS A 30 -20.50 13.82 -8.45
CA LYS A 30 -20.82 15.00 -9.27
C LYS A 30 -20.35 16.33 -8.66
N LYS A 31 -19.88 16.33 -7.41
CA LYS A 31 -19.40 17.55 -6.72
C LYS A 31 -17.99 17.91 -7.23
N ARG A 32 -17.94 18.79 -8.20
CA ARG A 32 -16.68 19.40 -8.68
C ARG A 32 -16.67 20.89 -8.33
N PRO A 33 -15.52 21.48 -7.92
CA PRO A 33 -14.22 20.85 -7.70
C PRO A 33 -14.19 19.95 -6.47
N PHE A 34 -13.43 18.86 -6.56
CA PHE A 34 -13.24 17.95 -5.42
C PHE A 34 -12.53 18.70 -4.28
N SER A 35 -13.10 18.61 -3.07
CA SER A 35 -12.41 19.11 -1.87
C SER A 35 -11.10 18.35 -1.66
N SER A 36 -10.12 19.00 -1.00
CA SER A 36 -8.84 18.38 -0.64
C SER A 36 -9.00 17.03 0.09
N PHE A 37 -9.94 16.99 1.02
CA PHE A 37 -10.27 15.77 1.75
C PHE A 37 -10.82 14.67 0.85
N HIS A 38 -11.69 15.02 -0.10
CA HIS A 38 -12.23 14.03 -1.05
C HIS A 38 -11.14 13.39 -1.93
N LYS A 39 -10.18 14.20 -2.40
CA LYS A 39 -9.02 13.69 -3.17
C LYS A 39 -8.18 12.71 -2.34
N LEU A 40 -7.91 13.03 -1.07
CA LEU A 40 -7.17 12.16 -0.18
C LEU A 40 -7.93 10.86 0.13
N CYS A 41 -9.25 10.92 0.32
CA CYS A 41 -10.08 9.72 0.48
C CYS A 41 -10.04 8.83 -0.75
N LEU A 42 -10.19 9.41 -1.95
CA LEU A 42 -10.09 8.67 -3.22
C LEU A 42 -8.72 8.01 -3.34
N PHE A 43 -7.65 8.74 -3.07
CA PHE A 43 -6.30 8.21 -3.17
C PHE A 43 -6.00 7.12 -2.13
N LYS A 44 -6.61 7.19 -0.93
CA LYS A 44 -6.48 6.17 0.12
C LYS A 44 -7.04 4.81 -0.29
N THR A 45 -8.06 4.77 -1.16
CA THR A 45 -8.63 3.50 -1.60
C THR A 45 -7.67 2.70 -2.50
N VAL A 46 -6.73 3.38 -3.19
CA VAL A 46 -5.78 2.72 -4.11
C VAL A 46 -4.87 1.72 -3.39
N PRO A 47 -4.07 2.10 -2.37
CA PRO A 47 -3.24 1.13 -1.65
C PRO A 47 -4.07 0.05 -0.97
N ASN A 48 -5.26 0.37 -0.45
CA ASN A 48 -6.13 -0.63 0.15
C ASN A 48 -6.61 -1.68 -0.87
N ILE A 49 -7.02 -1.26 -2.08
CA ILE A 49 -7.38 -2.19 -3.16
C ILE A 49 -6.16 -3.05 -3.53
N THR A 50 -4.99 -2.45 -3.68
CA THR A 50 -3.75 -3.16 -4.02
C THR A 50 -3.42 -4.22 -2.97
N ILE A 51 -3.41 -3.86 -1.69
CA ILE A 51 -3.16 -4.79 -0.58
C ILE A 51 -4.16 -5.95 -0.61
N CYS A 52 -5.46 -5.64 -0.59
CA CYS A 52 -6.50 -6.67 -0.55
C CYS A 52 -6.47 -7.56 -1.80
N SER A 53 -6.18 -7.00 -2.99
CA SER A 53 -6.08 -7.77 -4.24
C SER A 53 -4.90 -8.73 -4.22
N ILE A 54 -3.72 -8.30 -3.78
CA ILE A 54 -2.53 -9.17 -3.69
C ILE A 54 -2.80 -10.30 -2.68
N PHE A 55 -3.42 -10.01 -1.54
CA PHE A 55 -3.79 -11.06 -0.61
C PHE A 55 -4.80 -12.05 -1.21
N SER A 56 -5.88 -11.56 -1.84
CA SER A 56 -6.94 -12.43 -2.39
C SER A 56 -6.47 -13.28 -3.57
N PHE A 57 -5.71 -12.69 -4.49
CA PHE A 57 -5.41 -13.31 -5.78
C PHE A 57 -3.99 -13.90 -5.88
N TYR A 58 -3.13 -13.61 -4.90
CA TYR A 58 -1.77 -14.12 -4.88
C TYR A 58 -1.47 -14.90 -3.60
N ALA A 59 -1.48 -14.26 -2.44
CA ALA A 59 -1.05 -14.88 -1.19
C ALA A 59 -1.95 -16.06 -0.79
N VAL A 60 -3.28 -15.89 -0.85
CA VAL A 60 -4.24 -16.95 -0.49
C VAL A 60 -4.13 -18.17 -1.42
N PRO A 61 -4.15 -18.05 -2.75
CA PRO A 61 -3.95 -19.20 -3.64
C PRO A 61 -2.67 -19.96 -3.38
N LEU A 62 -1.53 -19.28 -3.20
CA LEU A 62 -0.25 -19.93 -2.89
C LEU A 62 -0.32 -20.75 -1.60
N SER A 63 -1.00 -20.21 -0.59
CA SER A 63 -1.17 -20.89 0.70
C SER A 63 -2.13 -22.07 0.63
N ILE A 64 -3.21 -21.99 -0.18
CA ILE A 64 -4.16 -23.09 -0.41
C ILE A 64 -3.46 -24.26 -1.11
N PHE A 65 -2.66 -23.97 -2.15
CA PHE A 65 -1.91 -24.98 -2.89
C PHE A 65 -0.65 -25.47 -2.16
N GLN A 66 -0.40 -24.98 -0.93
CA GLN A 66 0.76 -25.32 -0.10
C GLN A 66 2.09 -25.21 -0.88
N MET A 67 2.18 -24.19 -1.73
CA MET A 67 3.41 -23.94 -2.47
C MET A 67 4.53 -23.57 -1.51
N THR A 68 5.72 -24.09 -1.79
CA THR A 68 6.96 -23.72 -1.08
C THR A 68 7.63 -22.54 -1.78
N LEU A 69 8.52 -21.85 -1.07
CA LEU A 69 9.26 -20.72 -1.64
C LEU A 69 10.03 -21.10 -2.93
N GLU A 70 10.49 -22.35 -3.03
CA GLU A 70 11.20 -22.87 -4.19
C GLU A 70 10.29 -23.08 -5.42
N THR A 71 9.00 -23.39 -5.21
CA THR A 71 8.04 -23.65 -6.29
C THR A 71 7.38 -22.40 -6.83
N VAL A 72 7.42 -21.29 -6.08
CA VAL A 72 6.84 -20.01 -6.49
C VAL A 72 7.79 -19.30 -7.47
N PRO A 73 7.29 -18.77 -8.59
CA PRO A 73 8.11 -18.00 -9.53
C PRO A 73 8.77 -16.80 -8.82
N ARG A 74 10.09 -16.84 -8.67
CA ARG A 74 10.87 -15.86 -7.87
C ARG A 74 10.60 -14.42 -8.28
N VAL A 75 10.60 -14.13 -9.58
CA VAL A 75 10.37 -12.76 -10.09
C VAL A 75 8.98 -12.24 -9.71
N GLN A 76 7.94 -13.07 -9.85
CA GLN A 76 6.57 -12.69 -9.52
C GLN A 76 6.43 -12.44 -8.01
N ASN A 77 6.98 -13.33 -7.18
CA ASN A 77 6.97 -13.20 -5.73
C ASN A 77 7.68 -11.90 -5.29
N LEU A 78 8.86 -11.64 -5.84
CA LEU A 78 9.64 -10.45 -5.55
C LEU A 78 8.87 -9.17 -5.94
N VAL A 79 8.35 -9.08 -7.16
CA VAL A 79 7.64 -7.88 -7.62
C VAL A 79 6.38 -7.61 -6.78
N LEU A 80 5.56 -8.64 -6.54
CA LEU A 80 4.32 -8.46 -5.77
C LEU A 80 4.62 -8.15 -4.30
N SER A 81 5.64 -8.76 -3.71
CA SER A 81 6.05 -8.47 -2.33
C SER A 81 6.61 -7.06 -2.17
N GLN A 82 7.37 -6.56 -3.15
CA GLN A 82 7.86 -5.17 -3.15
C GLN A 82 6.73 -4.16 -3.35
N ILE A 83 5.77 -4.43 -4.22
CA ILE A 83 4.59 -3.57 -4.38
C ILE A 83 3.78 -3.52 -3.08
N LEU A 84 3.56 -4.67 -2.46
CA LEU A 84 2.77 -4.77 -1.24
C LEU A 84 3.50 -4.16 -0.05
N GLY A 85 4.66 -4.73 0.31
CA GLY A 85 5.41 -4.35 1.51
C GLY A 85 6.17 -3.02 1.36
N GLY A 86 6.76 -2.79 0.18
CA GLY A 86 7.58 -1.62 -0.07
C GLY A 86 6.78 -0.35 -0.37
N ILE A 87 5.62 -0.45 -1.04
CA ILE A 87 4.85 0.73 -1.48
C ILE A 87 3.48 0.80 -0.79
N ALA A 88 2.64 -0.24 -0.95
CA ALA A 88 1.23 -0.15 -0.55
C ALA A 88 1.04 -0.03 0.96
N TYR A 89 1.79 -0.79 1.76
CA TYR A 89 1.72 -0.73 3.21
C TYR A 89 2.13 0.63 3.79
N PRO A 90 3.28 1.23 3.46
CA PRO A 90 3.66 2.53 4.00
C PRO A 90 2.81 3.67 3.45
N LEU A 91 2.33 3.59 2.20
CA LEU A 91 1.51 4.62 1.58
C LEU A 91 0.19 4.86 2.34
N GLY A 92 -0.42 3.79 2.87
CA GLY A 92 -1.65 3.88 3.64
C GLY A 92 -1.57 4.83 4.85
N PRO A 93 -0.66 4.61 5.80
CA PRO A 93 -0.43 5.49 6.94
C PRO A 93 -0.04 6.92 6.56
N PHE A 94 0.82 7.13 5.57
CA PHE A 94 1.20 8.48 5.12
C PHE A 94 0.00 9.28 4.65
N ILE A 95 -0.91 8.68 3.87
CA ILE A 95 -2.15 9.35 3.45
C ILE A 95 -3.04 9.65 4.67
N GLN A 96 -3.13 8.74 5.65
CA GLN A 96 -3.90 8.99 6.88
C GLN A 96 -3.37 10.18 7.67
N ILE A 97 -2.05 10.32 7.79
CA ILE A 97 -1.41 11.48 8.41
C ILE A 97 -1.79 12.76 7.65
N CYS A 98 -1.70 12.75 6.32
CA CYS A 98 -2.09 13.90 5.50
C CYS A 98 -3.59 14.25 5.66
N MET A 99 -4.46 13.24 5.78
CA MET A 99 -5.88 13.47 6.06
C MET A 99 -6.11 14.10 7.44
N ALA A 100 -5.39 13.64 8.46
CA ALA A 100 -5.46 14.20 9.81
C ALA A 100 -4.97 15.65 9.84
N ILE A 101 -3.83 15.94 9.21
CA ILE A 101 -3.28 17.30 9.07
C ILE A 101 -4.26 18.21 8.33
N ASN A 102 -4.83 17.73 7.22
CA ASN A 102 -5.82 18.52 6.46
C ASN A 102 -7.06 18.86 7.30
N ARG A 103 -7.56 17.93 8.11
CA ARG A 103 -8.66 18.20 9.05
C ARG A 103 -8.26 19.19 10.12
N PHE A 104 -7.07 19.04 10.71
CA PHE A 104 -6.55 19.95 11.70
C PHE A 104 -6.46 21.39 11.18
N ILE A 105 -5.88 21.57 9.97
CA ILE A 105 -5.76 22.90 9.35
C ILE A 105 -7.16 23.51 9.10
N VAL A 106 -8.11 22.73 8.62
CA VAL A 106 -9.47 23.24 8.36
C VAL A 106 -10.19 23.68 9.64
N LEU A 107 -9.98 22.97 10.75
CA LEU A 107 -10.64 23.24 12.02
C LEU A 107 -9.99 24.43 12.78
N PHE A 108 -8.67 24.47 12.85
CA PHE A 108 -7.97 25.44 13.68
C PHE A 108 -7.51 26.70 12.93
N PHE A 109 -7.34 26.60 11.61
CA PHE A 109 -6.84 27.70 10.78
C PHE A 109 -7.71 27.93 9.53
N PRO A 110 -9.01 28.25 9.69
CA PRO A 110 -9.92 28.38 8.55
C PRO A 110 -9.49 29.49 7.57
N PHE A 111 -8.89 30.59 8.08
CA PHE A 111 -8.41 31.70 7.24
C PHE A 111 -7.14 31.37 6.46
N ALA A 112 -6.30 30.49 6.96
CA ALA A 112 -5.09 30.03 6.24
C ALA A 112 -5.49 29.29 4.95
N LYS A 113 -6.58 28.52 4.98
CA LYS A 113 -7.10 27.82 3.80
C LYS A 113 -7.42 28.77 2.64
N MET A 114 -8.05 29.92 2.93
CA MET A 114 -8.38 30.92 1.92
C MET A 114 -7.13 31.53 1.25
N LYS A 115 -6.05 31.70 2.02
CA LYS A 115 -4.80 32.30 1.53
C LYS A 115 -3.97 31.34 0.66
N PHE A 116 -4.12 30.02 0.86
CA PHE A 116 -3.40 28.98 0.13
C PHE A 116 -4.21 28.29 -0.97
N GLU A 117 -5.36 28.84 -1.36
CA GLU A 117 -6.26 28.24 -2.34
C GLU A 117 -5.63 28.09 -3.74
N PHE A 118 -4.66 28.95 -4.06
CA PHE A 118 -3.89 28.91 -5.33
C PHE A 118 -2.81 27.82 -5.39
N ILE A 119 -2.36 27.28 -4.26
CA ILE A 119 -1.33 26.25 -4.24
C ILE A 119 -2.00 24.88 -4.18
N PRO A 120 -1.70 23.95 -5.09
CA PRO A 120 -2.26 22.60 -5.06
C PRO A 120 -1.65 21.73 -3.94
N ILE A 121 -1.73 22.22 -2.69
CA ILE A 121 -1.11 21.60 -1.49
C ILE A 121 -1.46 20.12 -1.40
N THR A 122 -2.73 19.75 -1.68
CA THR A 122 -3.18 18.36 -1.63
C THR A 122 -2.44 17.47 -2.63
N ASN A 123 -2.22 17.97 -3.85
CA ASN A 123 -1.50 17.20 -4.88
C ASN A 123 -0.02 17.05 -4.52
N ILE A 124 0.59 18.11 -3.96
CA ILE A 124 1.97 18.07 -3.45
C ILE A 124 2.08 17.09 -2.30
N SER A 125 1.13 17.09 -1.36
CA SER A 125 1.10 16.12 -0.24
C SER A 125 0.97 14.69 -0.73
N ILE A 126 0.13 14.42 -1.74
CA ILE A 126 0.00 13.09 -2.34
C ILE A 126 1.32 12.67 -3.00
N LEU A 127 1.94 13.56 -3.77
CA LEU A 127 3.24 13.27 -4.38
C LEU A 127 4.31 12.96 -3.34
N LEU A 128 4.36 13.75 -2.27
CA LEU A 128 5.29 13.51 -1.16
C LEU A 128 5.04 12.16 -0.48
N CYS A 129 3.78 11.78 -0.27
CA CYS A 129 3.43 10.46 0.27
C CYS A 129 3.93 9.32 -0.64
N ILE A 130 3.80 9.46 -1.96
CA ILE A 130 4.29 8.46 -2.93
C ILE A 130 5.83 8.38 -2.85
N LEU A 131 6.52 9.51 -2.85
CA LEU A 131 7.98 9.54 -2.77
C LEU A 131 8.49 8.90 -1.46
N LEU A 132 7.89 9.24 -0.33
CA LEU A 132 8.25 8.64 0.96
C LEU A 132 7.93 7.15 1.01
N ALA A 133 6.80 6.73 0.46
CA ALA A 133 6.42 5.31 0.40
C ALA A 133 7.33 4.50 -0.54
N SER A 134 7.94 5.10 -1.55
CA SER A 134 8.88 4.43 -2.46
C SER A 134 10.29 4.27 -1.87
N CYS A 135 10.65 5.01 -0.83
CA CYS A 135 11.97 4.93 -0.21
C CYS A 135 12.38 3.49 0.20
N PRO A 136 11.52 2.68 0.86
CA PRO A 136 11.89 1.29 1.21
C PRO A 136 12.24 0.44 0.00
N VAL A 137 11.52 0.62 -1.13
CA VAL A 137 11.82 -0.11 -2.37
C VAL A 137 13.16 0.33 -2.96
N ILE A 138 13.43 1.63 -2.98
CA ILE A 138 14.72 2.17 -3.46
C ILE A 138 15.86 1.61 -2.61
N VAL A 139 15.71 1.60 -1.29
CA VAL A 139 16.70 1.03 -0.37
C VAL A 139 16.88 -0.47 -0.62
N SER A 140 15.77 -1.23 -0.78
CA SER A 140 15.86 -2.67 -1.03
C SER A 140 16.57 -3.01 -2.34
N VAL A 141 16.33 -2.21 -3.40
CA VAL A 141 17.03 -2.36 -4.68
C VAL A 141 18.53 -2.02 -4.53
N TYR A 142 18.84 -0.94 -3.80
CA TYR A 142 20.23 -0.52 -3.60
C TYR A 142 21.04 -1.50 -2.74
N THR A 143 20.39 -2.10 -1.73
CA THR A 143 21.02 -3.07 -0.82
C THR A 143 20.93 -4.52 -1.33
N SER A 144 20.16 -4.77 -2.40
CA SER A 144 19.78 -6.10 -2.88
C SER A 144 19.07 -6.95 -1.81
N CYS A 145 18.44 -6.30 -0.83
CA CYS A 145 17.67 -6.93 0.24
C CYS A 145 16.19 -6.87 -0.11
N TYR A 146 15.69 -7.87 -0.81
CA TYR A 146 14.31 -7.91 -1.28
C TYR A 146 13.37 -8.58 -0.29
N LEU A 147 12.11 -8.11 -0.25
CA LEU A 147 11.03 -8.79 0.45
C LEU A 147 10.47 -9.89 -0.44
N VAL A 148 10.28 -11.07 0.14
CA VAL A 148 9.61 -12.21 -0.50
C VAL A 148 8.50 -12.73 0.40
N TYR A 149 7.43 -13.22 -0.19
CA TYR A 149 6.34 -13.87 0.53
C TYR A 149 6.63 -15.35 0.71
N ASP A 150 6.63 -15.82 1.96
CA ASP A 150 6.72 -17.25 2.27
C ASP A 150 5.33 -17.81 2.58
N PRO A 151 4.77 -18.65 1.68
CA PRO A 151 3.43 -19.22 1.88
C PRO A 151 3.35 -20.20 3.04
N SER A 152 4.47 -20.77 3.48
CA SER A 152 4.52 -21.79 4.55
C SER A 152 4.22 -21.20 5.92
N ILE A 153 4.65 -19.96 6.14
CA ILE A 153 4.48 -19.22 7.41
C ILE A 153 3.58 -17.99 7.27
N LEU A 154 3.02 -17.75 6.07
CA LEU A 154 2.11 -16.63 5.75
C LEU A 154 2.73 -15.25 6.07
N VAL A 155 4.02 -15.07 5.88
CA VAL A 155 4.76 -13.85 6.24
C VAL A 155 5.61 -13.35 5.09
N PHE A 156 5.82 -12.04 5.01
CA PHE A 156 6.80 -11.41 4.15
C PHE A 156 8.13 -11.31 4.89
N LEU A 157 9.17 -11.95 4.36
CA LEU A 157 10.50 -11.96 4.94
C LEU A 157 11.51 -11.32 3.99
N PRO A 158 12.58 -10.69 4.52
CA PRO A 158 13.72 -10.33 3.71
C PRO A 158 14.44 -11.59 3.24
N GLU A 159 14.91 -11.62 2.00
CA GLU A 159 15.75 -12.70 1.46
C GLU A 159 17.14 -12.63 2.09
N LEU A 160 17.28 -13.27 3.26
CA LEU A 160 18.43 -13.11 4.18
C LEU A 160 19.75 -13.52 3.56
N GLU A 161 19.80 -14.57 2.74
CA GLU A 161 21.04 -15.09 2.19
C GLU A 161 21.76 -14.09 1.28
N GLU A 162 21.02 -13.47 0.36
CA GLU A 162 21.60 -12.46 -0.53
C GLU A 162 21.83 -11.12 0.20
N CYS A 163 20.96 -10.79 1.14
CA CYS A 163 21.05 -9.54 1.91
C CYS A 163 22.30 -9.52 2.80
N VAL A 164 22.57 -10.59 3.55
CA VAL A 164 23.75 -10.71 4.41
C VAL A 164 25.04 -10.78 3.60
N ALA A 165 25.05 -11.56 2.51
CA ALA A 165 26.22 -11.66 1.63
C ALA A 165 26.61 -10.29 1.04
N ASN A 166 25.65 -9.51 0.58
CA ASN A 166 25.90 -8.19 0.00
C ASN A 166 26.28 -7.11 1.04
N LEU A 167 25.83 -7.24 2.31
CA LEU A 167 26.21 -6.34 3.40
C LEU A 167 27.62 -6.63 3.93
N LEU A 168 28.09 -7.88 3.87
CA LEU A 168 29.43 -8.29 4.31
C LEU A 168 30.52 -8.01 3.26
N LEU A 169 30.14 -7.87 1.99
CA LEU A 169 31.07 -7.63 0.87
C LEU A 169 31.27 -6.14 0.54
N ARG A 170 30.55 -5.25 1.23
CA ARG A 170 30.70 -3.78 1.12
C ARG A 170 31.37 -3.20 2.35
#